data_bb35147c2c0d7f909610185383e450d0
#
_entry.id   bb35147c2c0d7f909610185383e450d0
#
_cell.length_a   1.000
_cell.length_b   1.000
_cell.length_c   1.000
_cell.angle_alpha   90.00
_cell.angle_beta   90.00
_cell.angle_gamma   90.00
#
_symmetry.space_group_name_H-M   'P 1'
#
loop_
_entity.id
_entity.type
_entity.pdbx_description
1 polymer ?
#
loop_
_entity_poly.entity_id
_entity_poly.type
_entity_poly.pdbx_seq_one_letter_code
_entity_poly.pdbx_strand_id
1 'polypeptide(L)'
;MSSLAISRVATRDPAPTIAGEVARLARQELAPLASAIDAGSVYPGEFLRRLGEIGAWSSHVPLEGPADLRWAIQSMAAIGEVCGATAFMAWCQNTLVWYVANSTNLKLAARFGDCFSRGRVLGGTGLSNPMKSFFGIERLKLRGRKVDGGYIVRGALPW
;
A
#
# COMPACT_ATOMS: atom_id res chain seq x y z
N MET A 1 19.87 -25.72 38.59
CA MET A 1 19.47 -25.80 37.18
C MET A 1 17.98 -25.47 37.09
N SER A 2 17.66 -24.21 36.79
CA SER A 2 16.27 -23.74 36.81
C SER A 2 15.72 -23.76 35.40
N SER A 3 14.71 -24.61 35.17
CA SER A 3 14.00 -24.74 33.89
C SER A 3 13.09 -23.51 33.70
N LEU A 4 13.41 -22.68 32.71
CA LEU A 4 12.52 -21.61 32.26
C LEU A 4 11.33 -22.24 31.53
N ALA A 5 10.19 -22.33 32.22
CA ALA A 5 8.92 -22.67 31.60
C ALA A 5 8.45 -21.49 30.74
N ILE A 6 8.57 -21.66 29.41
CA ILE A 6 7.93 -20.75 28.45
C ILE A 6 6.43 -20.95 28.56
N SER A 7 5.77 -20.02 29.25
CA SER A 7 4.31 -19.97 29.31
C SER A 7 3.76 -19.80 27.89
N ARG A 8 3.07 -20.83 27.38
CA ARG A 8 2.26 -20.72 26.16
C ARG A 8 1.14 -19.72 26.43
N VAL A 9 1.25 -18.54 25.85
CA VAL A 9 0.12 -17.62 25.75
C VAL A 9 -0.96 -18.33 24.97
N ALA A 10 -2.09 -18.58 25.62
CA ALA A 10 -3.27 -19.15 24.98
C ALA A 10 -3.69 -18.20 23.85
N THR A 11 -3.53 -18.65 22.62
CA THR A 11 -4.08 -17.95 21.44
C THR A 11 -5.59 -18.09 21.54
N ARG A 12 -6.27 -17.01 21.97
CA ARG A 12 -7.67 -16.80 21.61
C ARG A 12 -7.75 -16.86 20.10
N ASP A 13 -8.69 -17.63 19.54
CA ASP A 13 -9.00 -17.55 18.10
C ASP A 13 -9.31 -16.09 17.79
N PRO A 14 -8.47 -15.40 17.02
CA PRO A 14 -8.73 -14.00 16.73
C PRO A 14 -9.96 -13.93 15.82
N ALA A 15 -10.81 -12.94 16.05
CA ALA A 15 -11.73 -12.46 15.01
C ALA A 15 -10.96 -12.38 13.68
N PRO A 16 -11.59 -12.67 12.51
CA PRO A 16 -10.87 -12.70 11.24
C PRO A 16 -10.05 -11.43 11.09
N THR A 17 -8.74 -11.60 11.11
CA THR A 17 -7.81 -10.46 10.99
C THR A 17 -7.94 -9.89 9.59
N ILE A 18 -7.70 -8.60 9.40
CA ILE A 18 -7.67 -7.98 8.06
C ILE A 18 -6.80 -8.83 7.10
N ALA A 19 -5.63 -9.29 7.56
CA ALA A 19 -4.75 -10.15 6.76
C ALA A 19 -5.41 -11.49 6.39
N GLY A 20 -6.16 -12.11 7.27
CA GLY A 20 -6.92 -13.32 6.99
C GLY A 20 -8.01 -13.10 5.95
N GLU A 21 -8.72 -11.98 6.02
CA GLU A 21 -9.73 -11.61 5.04
C GLU A 21 -9.09 -11.28 3.68
N VAL A 22 -7.95 -10.58 3.67
CA VAL A 22 -7.15 -10.33 2.45
C VAL A 22 -6.74 -11.66 1.81
N ALA A 23 -6.24 -12.62 2.59
CA ALA A 23 -5.86 -13.93 2.09
C ALA A 23 -7.05 -14.71 1.49
N ARG A 24 -8.23 -14.60 2.11
CA ARG A 24 -9.46 -15.21 1.58
C ARG A 24 -9.84 -14.58 0.24
N LEU A 25 -9.90 -13.26 0.16
CA LEU A 25 -10.23 -12.51 -1.05
C LEU A 25 -9.20 -12.78 -2.16
N ALA A 26 -7.90 -12.84 -1.84
CA ALA A 26 -6.86 -13.15 -2.82
C ALA A 26 -7.09 -14.52 -3.47
N ARG A 27 -7.42 -15.54 -2.69
CA ARG A 27 -7.72 -16.88 -3.25
C ARG A 27 -9.01 -16.91 -4.05
N GLN A 28 -10.04 -16.17 -3.66
CA GLN A 28 -11.36 -16.23 -4.29
C GLN A 28 -11.51 -15.32 -5.51
N GLU A 29 -10.98 -14.09 -5.42
CA GLU A 29 -11.22 -13.05 -6.42
C GLU A 29 -9.99 -12.76 -7.28
N LEU A 30 -8.76 -12.84 -6.72
CA LEU A 30 -7.54 -12.54 -7.46
C LEU A 30 -6.97 -13.76 -8.19
N ALA A 31 -7.01 -14.95 -7.59
CA ALA A 31 -6.41 -16.15 -8.20
C ALA A 31 -6.94 -16.44 -9.61
N PRO A 32 -8.25 -16.32 -9.90
CA PRO A 32 -8.76 -16.51 -11.26
C PRO A 32 -8.21 -15.50 -12.28
N LEU A 33 -7.75 -14.34 -11.82
CA LEU A 33 -7.26 -13.26 -12.67
C LEU A 33 -5.73 -13.26 -12.84
N ALA A 34 -5.00 -14.04 -12.04
CA ALA A 34 -3.54 -13.95 -11.94
C ALA A 34 -2.82 -14.05 -13.29
N SER A 35 -3.18 -15.04 -14.11
CA SER A 35 -2.58 -15.23 -15.45
C SER A 35 -2.88 -14.07 -16.40
N ALA A 36 -4.09 -13.50 -16.34
CA ALA A 36 -4.47 -12.36 -17.18
C ALA A 36 -3.79 -11.05 -16.74
N ILE A 37 -3.57 -10.91 -15.43
CA ILE A 37 -2.79 -9.79 -14.88
C ILE A 37 -1.33 -9.89 -15.30
N ASP A 38 -0.74 -11.07 -15.20
CA ASP A 38 0.65 -11.32 -15.61
C ASP A 38 0.86 -11.07 -17.10
N ALA A 39 -0.11 -11.47 -17.94
CA ALA A 39 -0.12 -11.17 -19.36
C ALA A 39 -0.41 -9.69 -19.70
N GLY A 40 -0.66 -8.84 -18.72
CA GLY A 40 -0.96 -7.43 -18.90
C GLY A 40 -2.32 -7.12 -19.52
N SER A 41 -3.22 -8.11 -19.59
CA SER A 41 -4.55 -7.95 -20.19
C SER A 41 -5.63 -7.50 -19.20
N VAL A 42 -5.37 -7.61 -17.89
CA VAL A 42 -6.28 -7.20 -16.82
C VAL A 42 -5.55 -6.34 -15.79
N TYR A 43 -6.17 -5.25 -15.38
CA TYR A 43 -5.75 -4.46 -14.22
C TYR A 43 -6.63 -4.79 -13.01
N PRO A 44 -6.06 -5.22 -11.86
CA PRO A 44 -6.82 -5.69 -10.71
C PRO A 44 -7.42 -4.56 -9.86
N GLY A 45 -7.92 -3.51 -10.50
CA GLY A 45 -8.41 -2.30 -9.82
C GLY A 45 -9.57 -2.55 -8.86
N GLU A 46 -10.52 -3.39 -9.26
CA GLU A 46 -11.67 -3.73 -8.41
C GLU A 46 -11.24 -4.49 -7.16
N PHE A 47 -10.35 -5.47 -7.32
CA PHE A 47 -9.76 -6.19 -6.18
C PHE A 47 -9.05 -5.24 -5.22
N LEU A 48 -8.22 -4.31 -5.73
CA LEU A 48 -7.52 -3.33 -4.90
C LEU A 48 -8.50 -2.39 -4.16
N ARG A 49 -9.61 -1.98 -4.79
CA ARG A 49 -10.67 -1.20 -4.12
C ARG A 49 -11.34 -2.02 -3.04
N ARG A 50 -11.67 -3.26 -3.34
CA ARG A 50 -12.26 -4.20 -2.38
C ARG A 50 -11.41 -4.36 -1.12
N LEU A 51 -10.09 -4.42 -1.27
CA LEU A 51 -9.16 -4.44 -0.13
C LEU A 51 -9.24 -3.16 0.70
N GLY A 52 -9.44 -2.01 0.08
CA GLY A 52 -9.64 -0.75 0.79
C GLY A 52 -10.94 -0.71 1.60
N GLU A 53 -12.02 -1.29 1.07
CA GLU A 53 -13.31 -1.38 1.76
C GLU A 53 -13.22 -2.18 3.06
N ILE A 54 -12.41 -3.23 3.11
CA ILE A 54 -12.16 -4.02 4.32
C ILE A 54 -11.07 -3.43 5.23
N GLY A 55 -10.52 -2.26 4.89
CA GLY A 55 -9.53 -1.55 5.70
C GLY A 55 -8.08 -2.00 5.51
N ALA A 56 -7.75 -2.76 4.46
CA ALA A 56 -6.39 -3.26 4.23
C ALA A 56 -5.33 -2.15 4.07
N TRP A 57 -5.73 -0.95 3.67
CA TRP A 57 -4.83 0.20 3.50
C TRP A 57 -4.71 1.10 4.73
N SER A 58 -5.36 0.75 5.85
CA SER A 58 -5.39 1.60 7.06
C SER A 58 -4.23 1.38 8.03
N SER A 59 -3.40 0.37 7.84
CA SER A 59 -2.27 0.03 8.74
C SER A 59 -1.26 1.17 8.91
N HIS A 60 -1.17 2.07 7.93
CA HIS A 60 -0.24 3.20 7.94
C HIS A 60 -0.84 4.46 8.56
N VAL A 61 -2.13 4.44 8.88
CA VAL A 61 -2.82 5.55 9.52
C VAL A 61 -2.97 5.21 11.00
N PRO A 62 -2.15 5.75 11.89
CA PRO A 62 -2.29 5.50 13.31
C PRO A 62 -3.62 6.12 13.78
N LEU A 63 -4.52 5.29 14.28
CA LEU A 63 -5.73 5.77 14.99
C LEU A 63 -5.36 6.16 16.41
N GLU A 64 -4.52 5.35 17.07
CA GLU A 64 -3.93 5.61 18.38
C GLU A 64 -2.55 4.95 18.44
N GLY A 65 -1.53 5.69 18.84
CA GLY A 65 -0.16 5.16 18.94
C GLY A 65 0.58 5.03 17.59
N PRO A 66 1.72 4.33 17.54
CA PRO A 66 2.51 4.16 16.33
C PRO A 66 1.81 3.27 15.31
N ALA A 67 2.04 3.51 14.01
CA ALA A 67 1.52 2.66 12.94
C ALA A 67 2.04 1.22 13.07
N ASP A 68 1.16 0.24 12.91
CA ASP A 68 1.52 -1.18 12.93
C ASP A 68 1.63 -1.73 11.50
N LEU A 69 2.84 -1.78 10.99
CA LEU A 69 3.11 -2.25 9.64
C LEU A 69 2.96 -3.77 9.45
N ARG A 70 2.82 -4.55 10.54
CA ARG A 70 2.67 -6.01 10.45
C ARG A 70 1.48 -6.40 9.60
N TRP A 71 0.36 -5.70 9.74
CA TRP A 71 -0.86 -5.95 8.96
C TRP A 71 -0.64 -5.70 7.46
N ALA A 72 0.06 -4.62 7.10
CA ALA A 72 0.41 -4.33 5.71
C ALA A 72 1.30 -5.42 5.12
N ILE A 73 2.34 -5.85 5.86
CA ILE A 73 3.27 -6.89 5.43
C ILE A 73 2.55 -8.23 5.24
N GLN A 74 1.72 -8.64 6.20
CA GLN A 74 0.96 -9.89 6.11
C GLN A 74 -0.05 -9.87 4.95
N SER A 75 -0.73 -8.74 4.75
CA SER A 75 -1.65 -8.58 3.62
C SER A 75 -0.92 -8.65 2.27
N MET A 76 0.22 -7.97 2.13
CA MET A 76 1.03 -8.04 0.92
C MET A 76 1.58 -9.44 0.66
N ALA A 77 2.01 -10.16 1.70
CA ALA A 77 2.45 -11.55 1.60
C ALA A 77 1.33 -12.45 1.08
N ALA A 78 0.12 -12.35 1.66
CA ALA A 78 -1.04 -13.12 1.23
C ALA A 78 -1.47 -12.84 -0.22
N ILE A 79 -1.35 -11.60 -0.68
CA ILE A 79 -1.58 -11.25 -2.09
C ILE A 79 -0.46 -11.83 -2.96
N GLY A 80 0.79 -11.76 -2.49
CA GLY A 80 1.98 -12.23 -3.21
C GLY A 80 2.00 -13.74 -3.46
N GLU A 81 1.42 -14.53 -2.56
CA GLU A 81 1.22 -15.97 -2.76
C GLU A 81 0.35 -16.28 -4.00
N VAL A 82 -0.48 -15.34 -4.42
CA VAL A 82 -1.41 -15.49 -5.55
C VAL A 82 -0.90 -14.75 -6.79
N CYS A 83 -0.48 -13.49 -6.65
CA CYS A 83 -0.05 -12.65 -7.75
C CYS A 83 0.98 -11.60 -7.28
N GLY A 84 2.24 -11.78 -7.67
CA GLY A 84 3.34 -10.87 -7.32
C GLY A 84 3.13 -9.45 -7.87
N ALA A 85 2.62 -9.30 -9.08
CA ALA A 85 2.32 -8.00 -9.68
C ALA A 85 1.29 -7.23 -8.84
N THR A 86 0.23 -7.90 -8.39
CA THR A 86 -0.79 -7.27 -7.53
C THR A 86 -0.26 -6.95 -6.15
N ALA A 87 0.63 -7.79 -5.59
CA ALA A 87 1.29 -7.49 -4.31
C ALA A 87 2.14 -6.21 -4.40
N PHE A 88 2.82 -6.00 -5.52
CA PHE A 88 3.56 -4.76 -5.76
C PHE A 88 2.62 -3.55 -5.88
N MET A 89 1.47 -3.67 -6.54
CA MET A 89 0.46 -2.61 -6.59
C MET A 89 -0.10 -2.31 -5.18
N ALA A 90 -0.30 -3.34 -4.35
CA ALA A 90 -0.70 -3.17 -2.96
C ALA A 90 0.36 -2.42 -2.14
N TRP A 91 1.65 -2.72 -2.36
CA TRP A 91 2.74 -1.94 -1.79
C TRP A 91 2.70 -0.47 -2.22
N CYS A 92 2.46 -0.20 -3.50
CA CYS A 92 2.32 1.16 -4.01
C CYS A 92 1.19 1.93 -3.32
N GLN A 93 0.02 1.30 -3.14
CA GLN A 93 -1.11 1.91 -2.43
C GLN A 93 -0.78 2.18 -0.97
N ASN A 94 -0.19 1.22 -0.27
CA ASN A 94 0.27 1.42 1.11
C ASN A 94 1.27 2.57 1.23
N THR A 95 2.21 2.68 0.28
CA THR A 95 3.21 3.76 0.25
C THR A 95 2.55 5.12 0.04
N LEU A 96 1.53 5.22 -0.83
CA LEU A 96 0.77 6.45 -1.01
C LEU A 96 0.06 6.87 0.28
N VAL A 97 -0.62 5.93 0.96
CA VAL A 97 -1.29 6.20 2.24
C VAL A 97 -0.28 6.68 3.28
N TRP A 98 0.89 6.04 3.35
CA TRP A 98 2.00 6.45 4.22
C TRP A 98 2.46 7.88 3.94
N TYR A 99 2.65 8.27 2.68
CA TYR A 99 3.04 9.63 2.32
C TYR A 99 2.03 10.67 2.79
N VAL A 100 0.75 10.37 2.62
CA VAL A 100 -0.33 11.30 3.02
C VAL A 100 -0.42 11.38 4.54
N ALA A 101 -0.32 10.24 5.24
CA ALA A 101 -0.37 10.21 6.71
C ALA A 101 0.79 10.96 7.37
N ASN A 102 1.97 10.97 6.73
CA ASN A 102 3.16 11.66 7.23
C ASN A 102 3.38 13.05 6.59
N SER A 103 2.45 13.52 5.78
CA SER A 103 2.55 14.83 5.14
C SER A 103 2.30 15.95 6.14
N THR A 104 3.13 16.98 6.09
CA THR A 104 2.90 18.24 6.81
C THR A 104 1.77 19.08 6.18
N ASN A 105 1.30 18.71 4.99
CA ASN A 105 0.18 19.35 4.33
C ASN A 105 -1.16 18.81 4.87
N LEU A 106 -1.64 19.42 5.96
CA LEU A 106 -2.88 19.02 6.60
C LEU A 106 -4.11 19.09 5.65
N LYS A 107 -4.11 20.01 4.69
CA LYS A 107 -5.18 20.11 3.69
C LYS A 107 -5.20 18.89 2.76
N LEU A 108 -4.03 18.37 2.40
CA LEU A 108 -3.91 17.15 1.61
C LEU A 108 -4.44 15.96 2.41
N ALA A 109 -3.99 15.80 3.65
CA ALA A 109 -4.42 14.71 4.53
C ALA A 109 -5.95 14.74 4.76
N ALA A 110 -6.51 15.90 5.08
CA ALA A 110 -7.94 16.08 5.30
C ALA A 110 -8.78 15.79 4.05
N ARG A 111 -8.30 16.19 2.86
CA ARG A 111 -9.05 16.04 1.61
C ARG A 111 -9.00 14.62 1.05
N PHE A 112 -7.88 13.94 1.16
CA PHE A 112 -7.62 12.68 0.43
C PHE A 112 -7.32 11.48 1.33
N GLY A 113 -6.97 11.67 2.60
CA GLY A 113 -6.54 10.58 3.47
C GLY A 113 -7.55 9.44 3.54
N ASP A 114 -8.83 9.76 3.75
CA ASP A 114 -9.91 8.76 3.77
C ASP A 114 -10.15 8.13 2.39
N CYS A 115 -9.99 8.87 1.30
CA CYS A 115 -10.14 8.32 -0.05
C CYS A 115 -9.07 7.29 -0.38
N PHE A 116 -7.83 7.52 0.05
CA PHE A 116 -6.71 6.61 -0.20
C PHE A 116 -6.75 5.40 0.72
N SER A 117 -7.00 5.60 2.02
CA SER A 117 -7.05 4.51 3.00
C SER A 117 -8.23 3.56 2.79
N ARG A 118 -9.32 4.03 2.20
CA ARG A 118 -10.48 3.21 1.82
C ARG A 118 -10.43 2.69 0.40
N GLY A 119 -9.34 2.89 -0.34
CA GLY A 119 -9.19 2.40 -1.71
C GLY A 119 -10.12 3.07 -2.75
N ARG A 120 -10.84 4.15 -2.39
CA ARG A 120 -11.70 4.88 -3.34
C ARG A 120 -10.88 5.54 -4.45
N VAL A 121 -9.65 5.91 -4.14
CA VAL A 121 -8.66 6.39 -5.09
C VAL A 121 -7.42 5.50 -4.96
N LEU A 122 -7.02 4.91 -6.07
CA LEU A 122 -5.79 4.13 -6.16
C LEU A 122 -4.65 5.00 -6.68
N GLY A 123 -3.45 4.72 -6.23
CA GLY A 123 -2.28 5.46 -6.66
C GLY A 123 -0.99 4.67 -6.38
N GLY A 124 0.12 5.35 -6.53
CA GLY A 124 1.40 4.70 -6.40
C GLY A 124 2.50 5.66 -6.00
N THR A 125 3.72 5.21 -6.16
CA THR A 125 4.92 5.94 -5.83
C THR A 125 5.86 6.03 -7.01
N GLY A 126 6.49 7.19 -7.18
CA GLY A 126 7.61 7.39 -8.10
C GLY A 126 8.96 7.40 -7.39
N LEU A 127 9.07 6.78 -6.22
CA LEU A 127 10.23 6.88 -5.32
C LEU A 127 11.56 6.49 -5.99
N SER A 128 11.58 5.51 -6.88
CA SER A 128 12.79 5.04 -7.54
C SER A 128 13.51 6.13 -8.34
N ASN A 129 12.78 7.02 -9.01
CA ASN A 129 13.38 8.08 -9.83
C ASN A 129 14.07 9.16 -8.98
N PRO A 130 13.46 9.72 -7.92
CA PRO A 130 14.16 10.60 -6.99
C PRO A 130 15.37 9.95 -6.34
N MET A 131 15.27 8.66 -5.95
CA MET A 131 16.41 7.94 -5.37
C MET A 131 17.56 7.77 -6.35
N LYS A 132 17.29 7.37 -7.60
CA LYS A 132 18.32 7.32 -8.67
C LYS A 132 18.98 8.68 -8.87
N SER A 133 18.19 9.75 -8.84
CA SER A 133 18.70 11.11 -9.00
C SER A 133 19.55 11.54 -7.80
N PHE A 134 19.14 11.22 -6.60
CA PHE A 134 19.90 11.50 -5.37
C PHE A 134 21.26 10.82 -5.36
N PHE A 135 21.32 9.57 -5.83
CA PHE A 135 22.58 8.81 -5.96
C PHE A 135 23.38 9.10 -7.23
N GLY A 136 22.97 10.09 -8.04
CA GLY A 136 23.66 10.47 -9.27
C GLY A 136 23.57 9.47 -10.42
N ILE A 137 22.69 8.46 -10.32
CA ILE A 137 22.51 7.41 -11.33
C ILE A 137 21.78 7.94 -12.55
N GLU A 138 20.74 8.75 -12.33
CA GLU A 138 19.90 9.30 -13.40
C GLU A 138 19.37 10.69 -13.01
N ARG A 139 19.23 11.59 -13.95
CA ARG A 139 18.62 12.89 -13.69
C ARG A 139 17.11 12.77 -13.56
N LEU A 140 16.53 13.42 -12.54
CA LEU A 140 15.08 13.49 -12.40
C LEU A 140 14.47 14.26 -13.59
N LYS A 141 13.53 13.62 -14.28
CA LYS A 141 12.89 14.20 -15.47
C LYS A 141 11.63 15.00 -15.14
N LEU A 142 11.17 14.98 -13.87
CA LEU A 142 10.12 15.85 -13.41
C LEU A 142 10.66 17.25 -13.08
N ARG A 143 9.92 18.27 -13.51
CA ARG A 143 10.19 19.66 -13.21
C ARG A 143 8.95 20.32 -12.67
N GLY A 144 9.07 21.00 -11.52
CA GLY A 144 8.02 21.81 -10.93
C GLY A 144 8.32 23.29 -11.09
N ARG A 145 7.35 24.07 -11.51
CA ARG A 145 7.42 25.54 -11.57
C ARG A 145 6.29 26.13 -10.77
N LYS A 146 6.64 27.01 -9.81
CA LYS A 146 5.65 27.76 -9.04
C LYS A 146 4.93 28.76 -9.97
N VAL A 147 3.62 28.83 -9.84
CA VAL A 147 2.76 29.78 -10.54
C VAL A 147 1.79 30.39 -9.53
N ASP A 148 1.05 31.40 -9.95
CA ASP A 148 -0.02 31.94 -9.14
C ASP A 148 -1.07 30.85 -8.84
N GLY A 149 -1.42 30.69 -7.57
CA GLY A 149 -2.35 29.66 -7.10
C GLY A 149 -1.80 28.23 -7.00
N GLY A 150 -0.50 27.96 -7.31
CA GLY A 150 0.03 26.60 -7.14
C GLY A 150 1.33 26.26 -7.88
N TYR A 151 1.38 25.07 -8.47
CA TYR A 151 2.54 24.57 -9.20
C TYR A 151 2.11 23.90 -10.51
N ILE A 152 2.89 24.09 -11.54
CA ILE A 152 2.81 23.29 -12.77
C ILE A 152 3.92 22.25 -12.71
N VAL A 153 3.55 20.98 -12.78
CA VAL A 153 4.49 19.84 -12.79
C VAL A 153 4.46 19.21 -14.17
N ARG A 154 5.64 19.02 -14.78
CA ARG A 154 5.81 18.42 -16.11
C ARG A 154 6.97 17.44 -16.10
N GLY A 155 6.85 16.39 -16.91
CA GLY A 155 7.87 15.38 -17.12
C GLY A 155 7.32 13.97 -17.01
N ALA A 156 8.22 13.00 -16.98
CA ALA A 156 7.91 11.58 -16.84
C ALA A 156 8.76 10.96 -15.74
N LEU A 157 8.22 9.93 -15.12
CA LEU A 157 8.94 9.04 -14.22
C LEU A 157 9.03 7.69 -14.94
N PRO A 158 10.05 7.45 -15.76
CA PRO A 158 10.22 6.17 -16.44
C PRO A 158 10.51 5.10 -15.38
N TRP A 159 9.84 4.03 -15.54
CA TRP A 159 9.99 2.85 -14.67
C TRP A 159 11.02 1.88 -15.26
#